data_77e397e301e8cf004cba8ac3b0f0f9c3
#
_entry.id   77e397e301e8cf004cba8ac3b0f0f9c3
#
_cell.length_a   1.000
_cell.length_b   1.000
_cell.length_c   1.000
_cell.angle_alpha   90.00
_cell.angle_beta   90.00
_cell.angle_gamma   90.00
#
_symmetry.space_group_name_H-M   'P 1'
#
loop_
_entity.id
_entity.type
_entity.pdbx_description
1 polymer ?
#
loop_
_entity_poly.entity_id
_entity_poly.type
_entity_poly.pdbx_seq_one_letter_code
_entity_poly.pdbx_strand_id
1 'polypeptide(L)'
;EETIALKVYYVYGSGDKAFKLLENVKTLHFLENEKTFELFYKEAVLTEEEKHDILIRSQAELKTQAKALNKLMHNHNITAPQRVLYVSGMLLSMQTIADEKGNKIQEGLVPEDLKGIQTDTKRDGVQVLNQIKEFLNARAIPQDKQNLMLASFNEIAKDAQRDELTTLDKEVAKLINGKASANKQIFTFIYHNIFLSIEENLGHLDIMGEMYSEFLKY
;
A
#
# COMPACT_ATOMS: atom_id res chain seq x y z
N GLU A 1 -3.70 38.85 -12.04
CA GLU A 1 -2.59 37.96 -12.41
C GLU A 1 -2.89 36.59 -11.87
N GLU A 2 -3.25 35.65 -12.75
CA GLU A 2 -3.43 34.26 -12.40
C GLU A 2 -2.04 33.61 -12.25
N THR A 3 -1.71 33.18 -11.04
CA THR A 3 -0.48 32.43 -10.77
C THR A 3 -0.72 30.98 -11.14
N ILE A 4 -0.21 30.54 -12.30
CA ILE A 4 -0.21 29.15 -12.71
C ILE A 4 0.91 28.42 -11.92
N ALA A 5 0.53 27.55 -10.99
CA ALA A 5 1.47 26.65 -10.33
C ALA A 5 1.77 25.47 -11.26
N LEU A 6 2.94 25.46 -11.89
CA LEU A 6 3.39 24.35 -12.70
C LEU A 6 4.06 23.30 -11.78
N LYS A 7 3.43 22.14 -11.58
CA LYS A 7 4.09 20.96 -10.99
C LYS A 7 4.69 20.15 -12.13
N VAL A 8 6.00 20.11 -12.21
CA VAL A 8 6.70 19.27 -13.18
C VAL A 8 6.97 17.92 -12.52
N TYR A 9 6.26 16.88 -12.97
CA TYR A 9 6.55 15.50 -12.61
C TYR A 9 7.48 14.90 -13.66
N TYR A 10 8.69 14.53 -13.28
CA TYR A 10 9.53 13.70 -14.11
C TYR A 10 9.16 12.24 -13.89
N VAL A 11 8.46 11.66 -14.88
CA VAL A 11 8.30 10.22 -14.96
C VAL A 11 9.49 9.68 -15.73
N TYR A 12 10.38 8.99 -15.07
CA TYR A 12 11.53 8.36 -15.73
C TYR A 12 11.21 6.90 -16.08
N GLY A 13 11.60 6.53 -17.30
CA GLY A 13 11.68 5.12 -17.68
C GLY A 13 12.84 4.42 -16.93
N SER A 14 12.82 3.10 -16.90
CA SER A 14 13.77 2.21 -16.24
C SER A 14 15.23 2.69 -16.35
N GLY A 15 15.77 3.25 -15.29
CA GLY A 15 17.16 3.67 -15.17
C GLY A 15 17.54 3.91 -13.72
N ASP A 16 18.82 3.81 -13.43
CA ASP A 16 19.40 3.90 -12.09
C ASP A 16 19.37 5.31 -11.47
N LYS A 17 18.62 6.24 -12.05
CA LYS A 17 18.58 7.65 -11.62
C LYS A 17 17.25 8.00 -10.97
N ALA A 18 17.30 8.43 -9.72
CA ALA A 18 16.18 9.04 -9.01
C ALA A 18 16.30 10.57 -9.05
N PHE A 19 15.15 11.25 -9.13
CA PHE A 19 15.05 12.70 -9.16
C PHE A 19 14.32 13.19 -7.92
N LYS A 20 14.74 14.35 -7.40
CA LYS A 20 14.04 15.06 -6.33
C LYS A 20 12.99 15.99 -6.91
N LEU A 21 11.91 16.18 -6.16
CA LEU A 21 10.92 17.20 -6.48
C LEU A 21 11.52 18.58 -6.21
N LEU A 22 11.60 19.42 -7.23
CA LEU A 22 11.99 20.81 -7.08
C LEU A 22 10.74 21.65 -6.85
N GLU A 23 10.60 22.19 -5.64
CA GLU A 23 9.52 23.12 -5.31
C GLU A 23 9.83 24.51 -5.86
N ASN A 24 8.78 25.25 -6.26
CA ASN A 24 8.87 26.64 -6.71
C ASN A 24 9.61 26.90 -8.03
N VAL A 25 9.53 25.98 -8.99
CA VAL A 25 9.95 26.30 -10.37
C VAL A 25 8.98 27.32 -10.96
N LYS A 26 9.38 28.60 -10.96
CA LYS A 26 8.55 29.74 -11.41
C LYS A 26 8.63 30.01 -12.92
N THR A 27 9.66 29.52 -13.58
CA THR A 27 9.93 29.80 -14.99
C THR A 27 10.53 28.57 -15.67
N LEU A 28 10.40 28.48 -16.99
CA LEU A 28 10.99 27.43 -17.82
C LEU A 28 12.39 27.76 -18.34
N HIS A 29 13.15 28.63 -17.65
CA HIS A 29 14.49 29.05 -18.07
C HIS A 29 15.47 27.88 -18.23
N PHE A 30 15.25 26.76 -17.55
CA PHE A 30 16.05 25.56 -17.73
C PHE A 30 15.96 24.92 -19.13
N LEU A 31 14.95 25.31 -19.92
CA LEU A 31 14.78 24.86 -21.31
C LEU A 31 15.41 25.81 -22.35
N GLU A 32 15.96 26.94 -21.94
CA GLU A 32 16.49 27.95 -22.86
C GLU A 32 17.72 27.49 -23.64
N ASN A 33 18.58 26.73 -22.99
CA ASN A 33 19.79 26.21 -23.63
C ASN A 33 20.35 25.00 -22.84
N GLU A 34 21.34 24.32 -23.46
CA GLU A 34 21.96 23.12 -22.91
C GLU A 34 22.58 23.37 -21.51
N LYS A 35 23.22 24.52 -21.31
CA LYS A 35 23.87 24.83 -20.03
C LYS A 35 22.87 25.03 -18.90
N THR A 36 21.77 25.72 -19.14
CA THR A 36 20.69 25.91 -18.16
C THR A 36 20.00 24.62 -17.85
N PHE A 37 19.80 23.77 -18.85
CA PHE A 37 19.26 22.43 -18.67
C PHE A 37 20.19 21.53 -17.85
N GLU A 38 21.49 21.57 -18.11
CA GLU A 38 22.49 20.78 -17.36
C GLU A 38 22.53 21.18 -15.89
N LEU A 39 22.47 22.48 -15.59
CA LEU A 39 22.43 22.97 -14.21
C LEU A 39 21.15 22.49 -13.50
N PHE A 40 20.00 22.64 -14.13
CA PHE A 40 18.74 22.16 -13.61
C PHE A 40 18.77 20.63 -13.38
N TYR A 41 19.30 19.88 -14.33
CA TYR A 41 19.42 18.43 -14.23
C TYR A 41 20.29 18.00 -13.03
N LYS A 42 21.45 18.66 -12.83
CA LYS A 42 22.33 18.39 -11.69
C LYS A 42 21.64 18.71 -10.35
N GLU A 43 20.84 19.75 -10.30
CA GLU A 43 20.08 20.11 -9.10
C GLU A 43 18.91 19.14 -8.84
N ALA A 44 18.25 18.67 -9.90
CA ALA A 44 17.10 17.77 -9.82
C ALA A 44 17.49 16.31 -9.48
N VAL A 45 18.70 15.86 -9.83
CA VAL A 45 19.14 14.48 -9.56
C VAL A 45 19.57 14.33 -8.11
N LEU A 46 19.05 13.30 -7.44
CA LEU A 46 19.47 12.94 -6.09
C LEU A 46 20.92 12.45 -6.09
N THR A 47 21.74 12.97 -5.18
CA THR A 47 23.07 12.43 -4.90
C THR A 47 22.95 11.06 -4.23
N GLU A 48 24.02 10.27 -4.24
CA GLU A 48 24.04 8.96 -3.57
C GLU A 48 23.83 9.10 -2.04
N GLU A 49 24.31 10.19 -1.44
CA GLU A 49 24.10 10.51 -0.03
C GLU A 49 22.62 10.84 0.26
N GLU A 50 21.98 11.68 -0.56
CA GLU A 50 20.55 11.99 -0.45
C GLU A 50 19.68 10.74 -0.63
N LYS A 51 20.01 9.86 -1.59
CA LYS A 51 19.32 8.57 -1.78
C LYS A 51 19.46 7.69 -0.54
N HIS A 52 20.66 7.60 0.02
CA HIS A 52 20.94 6.81 1.22
C HIS A 52 20.14 7.33 2.43
N ASP A 53 20.09 8.65 2.63
CA ASP A 53 19.32 9.27 3.70
C ASP A 53 17.81 9.03 3.57
N ILE A 54 17.28 9.13 2.34
CA ILE A 54 15.87 8.80 2.05
C ILE A 54 15.61 7.33 2.38
N LEU A 55 16.49 6.43 1.97
CA LEU A 55 16.39 5.01 2.25
C LEU A 55 16.34 4.72 3.76
N ILE A 56 17.28 5.28 4.54
CA ILE A 56 17.34 5.09 5.98
C ILE A 56 16.06 5.60 6.66
N ARG A 57 15.58 6.79 6.28
CA ARG A 57 14.34 7.36 6.84
C ARG A 57 13.15 6.49 6.52
N SER A 58 13.01 6.05 5.27
CA SER A 58 11.92 5.18 4.82
C SER A 58 11.92 3.84 5.52
N GLN A 59 13.08 3.23 5.74
CA GLN A 59 13.21 1.98 6.51
C GLN A 59 12.81 2.17 7.98
N ALA A 60 13.23 3.26 8.62
CA ALA A 60 12.86 3.57 9.99
C ALA A 60 11.35 3.79 10.15
N GLU A 61 10.73 4.48 9.19
CA GLU A 61 9.29 4.70 9.14
C GLU A 61 8.54 3.38 8.96
N LEU A 62 8.91 2.56 7.98
CA LEU A 62 8.31 1.23 7.76
C LEU A 62 8.39 0.34 8.99
N LYS A 63 9.53 0.33 9.67
CA LYS A 63 9.69 -0.42 10.92
C LYS A 63 8.74 0.08 12.02
N THR A 64 8.53 1.38 12.10
CA THR A 64 7.57 1.99 13.03
C THR A 64 6.14 1.59 12.68
N GLN A 65 5.77 1.67 11.41
CA GLN A 65 4.45 1.26 10.92
C GLN A 65 4.22 -0.25 11.12
N ALA A 66 5.22 -1.09 10.86
CA ALA A 66 5.13 -2.53 11.09
C ALA A 66 4.89 -2.88 12.57
N LYS A 67 5.55 -2.18 13.50
CA LYS A 67 5.29 -2.34 14.94
C LYS A 67 3.89 -1.93 15.35
N ALA A 68 3.40 -0.80 14.83
CA ALA A 68 2.04 -0.32 15.11
C ALA A 68 0.99 -1.28 14.55
N LEU A 69 1.18 -1.76 13.30
CA LEU A 69 0.31 -2.77 12.69
C LEU A 69 0.32 -4.09 13.46
N ASN A 70 1.51 -4.54 13.88
CA ASN A 70 1.66 -5.75 14.69
C ASN A 70 0.86 -5.67 15.98
N LYS A 71 0.91 -4.51 16.66
CA LYS A 71 0.13 -4.24 17.86
C LYS A 71 -1.38 -4.19 17.59
N LEU A 72 -1.80 -3.51 16.52
CA LEU A 72 -3.19 -3.48 16.09
C LEU A 72 -3.75 -4.88 15.85
N MET A 73 -3.03 -5.71 15.09
CA MET A 73 -3.43 -7.10 14.83
C MET A 73 -3.46 -7.95 16.12
N HIS A 74 -2.50 -7.76 17.03
CA HIS A 74 -2.51 -8.41 18.33
C HIS A 74 -3.75 -8.06 19.15
N ASN A 75 -4.12 -6.78 19.19
CA ASN A 75 -5.30 -6.31 19.92
C ASN A 75 -6.61 -6.90 19.37
N HIS A 76 -6.61 -7.32 18.12
CA HIS A 76 -7.74 -8.02 17.47
C HIS A 76 -7.56 -9.55 17.45
N ASN A 77 -6.71 -10.13 18.32
CA ASN A 77 -6.48 -11.57 18.46
C ASN A 77 -5.99 -12.27 17.18
N ILE A 78 -5.22 -11.58 16.34
CA ILE A 78 -4.58 -12.17 15.18
C ILE A 78 -3.19 -12.66 15.60
N THR A 79 -2.99 -13.96 15.50
CA THR A 79 -1.75 -14.63 15.88
C THR A 79 -0.61 -14.29 14.92
N ALA A 80 0.64 -14.41 15.39
CA ALA A 80 1.82 -14.09 14.58
C ALA A 80 1.86 -14.81 13.21
N PRO A 81 1.56 -16.11 13.08
CA PRO A 81 1.49 -16.77 11.77
C PRO A 81 0.40 -16.22 10.85
N GLN A 82 -0.73 -15.77 11.42
CA GLN A 82 -1.83 -15.19 10.66
C GLN A 82 -1.51 -13.79 10.12
N ARG A 83 -0.66 -13.02 10.80
CA ARG A 83 -0.38 -11.61 10.44
C ARG A 83 0.21 -11.47 9.05
N VAL A 84 1.12 -12.37 8.67
CA VAL A 84 1.71 -12.38 7.33
C VAL A 84 0.63 -12.59 6.26
N LEU A 85 -0.28 -13.55 6.48
CA LEU A 85 -1.40 -13.81 5.58
C LEU A 85 -2.35 -12.62 5.48
N TYR A 86 -2.65 -11.96 6.62
CA TYR A 86 -3.48 -10.76 6.65
C TYR A 86 -2.89 -9.63 5.82
N VAL A 87 -1.63 -9.30 6.05
CA VAL A 87 -0.97 -8.21 5.31
C VAL A 87 -0.89 -8.52 3.81
N SER A 88 -0.45 -9.73 3.44
CA SER A 88 -0.36 -10.14 2.05
C SER A 88 -1.72 -10.12 1.36
N GLY A 89 -2.74 -10.70 2.00
CA GLY A 89 -4.09 -10.77 1.43
C GLY A 89 -4.74 -9.39 1.28
N MET A 90 -4.59 -8.53 2.28
CA MET A 90 -5.12 -7.17 2.20
C MET A 90 -4.42 -6.35 1.12
N LEU A 91 -3.09 -6.41 1.01
CA LEU A 91 -2.36 -5.74 -0.06
C LEU A 91 -2.74 -6.25 -1.46
N LEU A 92 -2.98 -7.56 -1.61
CA LEU A 92 -3.49 -8.10 -2.88
C LEU A 92 -4.89 -7.58 -3.21
N SER A 93 -5.78 -7.47 -2.23
CA SER A 93 -7.14 -6.96 -2.44
C SER A 93 -7.21 -5.46 -2.75
N MET A 94 -6.17 -4.70 -2.45
CA MET A 94 -6.03 -3.27 -2.78
C MET A 94 -5.53 -3.04 -4.22
N GLN A 95 -4.99 -4.07 -4.88
CA GLN A 95 -4.44 -3.95 -6.22
C GLN A 95 -5.53 -3.78 -7.27
N THR A 96 -5.32 -2.85 -8.20
CA THR A 96 -6.11 -2.74 -9.42
C THR A 96 -5.93 -3.98 -10.28
N ILE A 97 -7.02 -4.56 -10.75
CA ILE A 97 -7.02 -5.70 -11.66
C ILE A 97 -6.98 -5.18 -13.09
N ALA A 98 -5.98 -5.59 -13.85
CA ALA A 98 -5.81 -5.28 -15.25
C ALA A 98 -5.71 -6.54 -16.11
N ASP A 99 -6.09 -6.43 -17.38
CA ASP A 99 -5.91 -7.49 -18.37
C ASP A 99 -4.43 -7.62 -18.79
N GLU A 100 -4.14 -8.62 -19.65
CA GLU A 100 -2.79 -8.85 -20.18
C GLU A 100 -2.23 -7.66 -21.00
N LYS A 101 -3.09 -6.77 -21.46
CA LYS A 101 -2.72 -5.56 -22.21
C LYS A 101 -2.55 -4.35 -21.30
N GLY A 102 -2.77 -4.50 -20.00
CA GLY A 102 -2.69 -3.43 -19.02
C GLY A 102 -3.97 -2.57 -18.92
N ASN A 103 -5.06 -2.96 -19.61
CA ASN A 103 -6.33 -2.26 -19.44
C ASN A 103 -6.96 -2.62 -18.10
N LYS A 104 -7.39 -1.61 -17.38
CA LYS A 104 -8.05 -1.80 -16.09
C LYS A 104 -9.40 -2.51 -16.25
N ILE A 105 -9.57 -3.59 -15.50
CA ILE A 105 -10.82 -4.36 -15.42
C ILE A 105 -11.62 -3.94 -14.19
N GLN A 106 -10.96 -3.83 -13.04
CA GLN A 106 -11.60 -3.55 -11.75
C GLN A 106 -10.64 -2.80 -10.82
N GLU A 107 -11.18 -1.86 -10.03
CA GLU A 107 -10.44 -1.21 -8.95
C GLU A 107 -10.14 -2.18 -7.81
N GLY A 108 -9.01 -1.96 -7.13
CA GLY A 108 -8.78 -2.56 -5.83
C GLY A 108 -9.75 -2.04 -4.78
N LEU A 109 -9.91 -2.77 -3.69
CA LEU A 109 -10.72 -2.32 -2.56
C LEU A 109 -10.08 -1.09 -1.89
N VAL A 110 -10.96 -0.21 -1.40
CA VAL A 110 -10.61 0.93 -0.56
C VAL A 110 -11.32 0.81 0.81
N PRO A 111 -10.88 1.52 1.84
CA PRO A 111 -11.48 1.42 3.18
C PRO A 111 -13.01 1.64 3.22
N GLU A 112 -13.55 2.45 2.31
CA GLU A 112 -14.96 2.79 2.22
C GLU A 112 -15.84 1.61 1.76
N ASP A 113 -15.26 0.61 1.11
CA ASP A 113 -15.98 -0.59 0.65
C ASP A 113 -16.32 -1.51 1.83
N LEU A 114 -15.53 -1.49 2.90
CA LEU A 114 -15.68 -2.34 4.07
C LEU A 114 -16.68 -1.71 5.06
N LYS A 115 -17.80 -2.37 5.29
CA LYS A 115 -18.96 -1.86 6.08
C LYS A 115 -19.38 -2.79 7.23
N GLY A 116 -18.51 -3.74 7.60
CA GLY A 116 -18.85 -4.76 8.58
C GLY A 116 -19.73 -5.87 7.99
N ILE A 117 -20.59 -6.45 8.82
CA ILE A 117 -21.53 -7.50 8.40
C ILE A 117 -22.77 -6.84 7.82
N GLN A 118 -23.04 -7.05 6.54
CA GLN A 118 -24.29 -6.68 5.88
C GLN A 118 -25.18 -7.93 5.72
N THR A 119 -24.60 -9.05 5.32
CA THR A 119 -25.20 -10.39 5.27
C THR A 119 -24.10 -11.42 5.51
N ASP A 120 -24.45 -12.69 5.70
CA ASP A 120 -23.47 -13.78 5.89
C ASP A 120 -22.43 -13.86 4.76
N THR A 121 -22.84 -13.56 3.53
CA THR A 121 -21.99 -13.58 2.34
C THR A 121 -21.42 -12.21 1.95
N LYS A 122 -21.90 -11.14 2.57
CA LYS A 122 -21.48 -9.77 2.32
C LYS A 122 -20.98 -9.13 3.61
N ARG A 123 -19.77 -9.45 3.98
CA ARG A 123 -19.04 -8.93 5.14
C ARG A 123 -17.58 -8.69 4.79
N ASP A 124 -16.90 -7.90 5.56
CA ASP A 124 -15.57 -7.35 5.22
C ASP A 124 -14.55 -8.43 4.84
N GLY A 125 -14.37 -9.46 5.64
CA GLY A 125 -13.43 -10.54 5.36
C GLY A 125 -13.76 -11.32 4.08
N VAL A 126 -15.04 -11.52 3.78
CA VAL A 126 -15.49 -12.17 2.54
C VAL A 126 -15.26 -11.28 1.33
N GLN A 127 -15.46 -9.96 1.45
CA GLN A 127 -15.19 -9.02 0.38
C GLN A 127 -13.70 -9.02 0.02
N VAL A 128 -12.81 -8.96 1.03
CA VAL A 128 -11.37 -9.07 0.83
C VAL A 128 -11.00 -10.36 0.11
N LEU A 129 -11.52 -11.51 0.58
CA LEU A 129 -11.24 -12.82 -0.04
C LEU A 129 -11.73 -12.91 -1.49
N ASN A 130 -12.91 -12.37 -1.78
CA ASN A 130 -13.45 -12.34 -3.14
C ASN A 130 -12.58 -11.48 -4.07
N GLN A 131 -12.13 -10.33 -3.61
CA GLN A 131 -11.24 -9.47 -4.41
C GLN A 131 -9.90 -10.17 -4.70
N ILE A 132 -9.33 -10.88 -3.72
CA ILE A 132 -8.13 -11.70 -3.92
C ILE A 132 -8.39 -12.75 -5.00
N LYS A 133 -9.53 -13.43 -4.95
CA LYS A 133 -9.91 -14.44 -5.96
C LYS A 133 -9.97 -13.84 -7.36
N GLU A 134 -10.63 -12.69 -7.52
CA GLU A 134 -10.69 -12.00 -8.82
C GLU A 134 -9.30 -11.57 -9.30
N PHE A 135 -8.43 -11.07 -8.42
CA PHE A 135 -7.06 -10.75 -8.76
C PHE A 135 -6.27 -11.97 -9.27
N LEU A 136 -6.37 -13.10 -8.57
CA LEU A 136 -5.70 -14.35 -8.96
C LEU A 136 -6.22 -14.90 -10.30
N ASN A 137 -7.54 -14.81 -10.53
CA ASN A 137 -8.16 -15.21 -11.80
C ASN A 137 -7.60 -14.39 -12.97
N ALA A 138 -7.50 -13.08 -12.81
CA ALA A 138 -7.01 -12.17 -13.85
C ALA A 138 -5.52 -12.37 -14.19
N ARG A 139 -4.75 -12.96 -13.27
CA ARG A 139 -3.32 -13.25 -13.47
C ARG A 139 -3.04 -14.61 -14.13
N ALA A 140 -4.09 -15.32 -14.60
CA ALA A 140 -3.97 -16.64 -15.24
C ALA A 140 -3.19 -17.68 -14.41
N ILE A 141 -3.25 -17.57 -13.09
CA ILE A 141 -2.60 -18.52 -12.17
C ILE A 141 -3.32 -19.87 -12.28
N PRO A 142 -2.60 -21.01 -12.37
CA PRO A 142 -3.23 -22.33 -12.41
C PRO A 142 -4.17 -22.57 -11.23
N GLN A 143 -5.33 -23.21 -11.50
CA GLN A 143 -6.42 -23.37 -10.53
C GLN A 143 -5.97 -24.04 -9.22
N ASP A 144 -5.11 -25.05 -9.29
CA ASP A 144 -4.59 -25.73 -8.11
C ASP A 144 -3.78 -24.79 -7.20
N LYS A 145 -2.97 -23.91 -7.81
CA LYS A 145 -2.23 -22.89 -7.06
C LYS A 145 -3.16 -21.83 -6.48
N GLN A 146 -4.18 -21.39 -7.24
CA GLN A 146 -5.20 -20.47 -6.71
C GLN A 146 -5.89 -21.07 -5.49
N ASN A 147 -6.31 -22.33 -5.56
CA ASN A 147 -7.01 -23.00 -4.46
C ASN A 147 -6.14 -23.06 -3.19
N LEU A 148 -4.85 -23.34 -3.32
CA LEU A 148 -3.90 -23.33 -2.20
C LEU A 148 -3.75 -21.93 -1.58
N MET A 149 -3.60 -20.90 -2.41
CA MET A 149 -3.48 -19.51 -1.95
C MET A 149 -4.77 -19.06 -1.25
N LEU A 150 -5.95 -19.32 -1.85
CA LEU A 150 -7.22 -18.95 -1.28
C LEU A 150 -7.51 -19.70 0.03
N ALA A 151 -7.11 -20.96 0.15
CA ALA A 151 -7.20 -21.70 1.41
C ALA A 151 -6.41 -21.00 2.53
N SER A 152 -5.22 -20.46 2.24
CA SER A 152 -4.42 -19.69 3.19
C SER A 152 -5.06 -18.35 3.52
N PHE A 153 -5.50 -17.59 2.53
CA PHE A 153 -6.14 -16.28 2.71
C PHE A 153 -7.54 -16.36 3.33
N ASN A 154 -8.17 -17.54 3.33
CA ASN A 154 -9.45 -17.76 4.03
C ASN A 154 -9.37 -17.43 5.52
N GLU A 155 -8.17 -17.36 6.08
CA GLU A 155 -7.95 -16.91 7.46
C GLU A 155 -8.52 -15.51 7.72
N ILE A 156 -8.58 -14.64 6.71
CA ILE A 156 -9.18 -13.30 6.78
C ILE A 156 -10.70 -13.36 6.90
N ALA A 157 -11.33 -14.31 6.17
CA ALA A 157 -12.79 -14.46 6.11
C ALA A 157 -13.35 -15.50 7.09
N LYS A 158 -12.52 -16.31 7.72
CA LYS A 158 -12.91 -17.45 8.54
C LYS A 158 -13.73 -17.07 9.78
N ASP A 159 -13.36 -15.98 10.43
CA ASP A 159 -13.96 -15.55 11.69
C ASP A 159 -14.87 -14.34 11.45
N ALA A 160 -16.19 -14.58 11.45
CA ALA A 160 -17.18 -13.53 11.24
C ALA A 160 -17.20 -12.47 12.37
N GLN A 161 -16.74 -12.79 13.58
CA GLN A 161 -16.67 -11.83 14.68
C GLN A 161 -15.71 -10.68 14.35
N ARG A 162 -14.71 -10.92 13.52
CA ARG A 162 -13.78 -9.87 13.04
C ARG A 162 -14.42 -8.89 12.07
N ASP A 163 -15.63 -9.18 11.60
CA ASP A 163 -16.42 -8.29 10.75
C ASP A 163 -17.51 -7.54 11.52
N GLU A 164 -17.69 -7.83 12.82
CA GLU A 164 -18.59 -7.07 13.69
C GLU A 164 -18.04 -5.67 14.00
N LEU A 165 -18.93 -4.68 14.03
CA LEU A 165 -18.53 -3.31 14.35
C LEU A 165 -18.13 -3.18 15.82
N THR A 166 -16.92 -2.75 16.08
CA THR A 166 -16.34 -2.56 17.40
C THR A 166 -15.74 -1.17 17.59
N THR A 167 -15.28 -0.87 18.77
CA THR A 167 -14.55 0.37 19.06
C THR A 167 -13.24 0.41 18.30
N LEU A 168 -12.81 1.62 17.91
CA LEU A 168 -11.57 1.81 17.19
C LEU A 168 -10.37 1.63 18.11
N ASP A 169 -9.36 0.92 17.60
CA ASP A 169 -8.03 0.94 18.19
C ASP A 169 -7.40 2.33 18.01
N LYS A 170 -6.55 2.73 18.94
CA LYS A 170 -5.87 4.02 18.90
C LYS A 170 -5.03 4.24 17.65
N GLU A 171 -4.50 3.17 17.08
CA GLU A 171 -3.64 3.23 15.89
C GLU A 171 -4.43 3.67 14.63
N VAL A 172 -5.76 3.51 14.63
CA VAL A 172 -6.64 3.88 13.50
C VAL A 172 -7.68 4.96 13.85
N ALA A 173 -7.73 5.40 15.09
CA ALA A 173 -8.75 6.37 15.56
C ALA A 173 -8.72 7.71 14.81
N LYS A 174 -7.62 8.07 14.16
CA LYS A 174 -7.50 9.27 13.31
C LYS A 174 -7.89 9.04 11.87
N LEU A 175 -7.98 7.77 11.44
CA LEU A 175 -8.24 7.38 10.05
C LEU A 175 -9.71 6.98 9.82
N ILE A 176 -10.42 6.60 10.86
CA ILE A 176 -11.80 6.10 10.79
C ILE A 176 -12.67 6.89 11.76
N ASN A 177 -13.88 7.24 11.33
CA ASN A 177 -14.90 7.85 12.19
C ASN A 177 -15.90 6.79 12.68
N GLY A 178 -16.24 6.83 13.97
CA GLY A 178 -17.25 5.96 14.55
C GLY A 178 -16.73 4.57 14.91
N LYS A 179 -17.47 3.52 14.55
CA LYS A 179 -17.12 2.11 14.78
C LYS A 179 -16.72 1.45 13.47
N ALA A 180 -15.83 0.49 13.53
CA ALA A 180 -15.42 -0.33 12.39
C ALA A 180 -15.15 -1.76 12.82
N SER A 181 -15.24 -2.70 11.89
CA SER A 181 -14.84 -4.08 12.12
C SER A 181 -13.32 -4.19 12.33
N ALA A 182 -12.85 -5.25 12.95
CA ALA A 182 -11.41 -5.52 13.09
C ALA A 182 -10.74 -5.61 11.71
N ASN A 183 -11.38 -6.28 10.75
CA ASN A 183 -10.87 -6.39 9.38
C ASN A 183 -10.76 -5.01 8.71
N LYS A 184 -11.77 -4.15 8.85
CA LYS A 184 -11.71 -2.78 8.32
C LYS A 184 -10.62 -1.95 9.00
N GLN A 185 -10.45 -2.07 10.30
CA GLN A 185 -9.41 -1.32 11.03
C GLN A 185 -8.01 -1.67 10.53
N ILE A 186 -7.73 -2.97 10.37
CA ILE A 186 -6.44 -3.46 9.86
C ILE A 186 -6.26 -3.05 8.40
N PHE A 187 -7.29 -3.22 7.57
CA PHE A 187 -7.27 -2.81 6.16
C PHE A 187 -6.96 -1.32 6.02
N THR A 188 -7.67 -0.48 6.76
CA THR A 188 -7.49 0.98 6.71
C THR A 188 -6.06 1.39 7.11
N PHE A 189 -5.52 0.74 8.16
CA PHE A 189 -4.13 0.99 8.55
C PHE A 189 -3.15 0.65 7.43
N ILE A 190 -3.29 -0.54 6.84
CA ILE A 190 -2.43 -1.01 5.75
C ILE A 190 -2.56 -0.08 4.54
N TYR A 191 -3.77 0.31 4.18
CA TYR A 191 -4.04 1.18 3.04
C TYR A 191 -3.30 2.52 3.16
N HIS A 192 -3.51 3.25 4.26
CA HIS A 192 -2.95 4.60 4.41
C HIS A 192 -1.47 4.63 4.76
N ASN A 193 -0.97 3.68 5.53
CA ASN A 193 0.41 3.74 6.04
C ASN A 193 1.39 2.87 5.25
N ILE A 194 0.91 1.98 4.39
CA ILE A 194 1.75 1.02 3.68
C ILE A 194 1.46 1.06 2.18
N PHE A 195 0.22 0.78 1.76
CA PHE A 195 -0.13 0.62 0.35
C PHE A 195 0.13 1.90 -0.45
N LEU A 196 -0.35 3.05 0.01
CA LEU A 196 -0.09 4.33 -0.66
C LEU A 196 1.40 4.68 -0.70
N SER A 197 2.16 4.34 0.35
CA SER A 197 3.61 4.55 0.37
C SER A 197 4.36 3.63 -0.62
N ILE A 198 3.86 2.42 -0.86
CA ILE A 198 4.42 1.51 -1.88
C ILE A 198 4.22 2.11 -3.27
N GLU A 199 3.03 2.62 -3.58
CA GLU A 199 2.75 3.24 -4.88
C GLU A 199 3.63 4.47 -5.14
N GLU A 200 3.92 5.26 -4.11
CA GLU A 200 4.77 6.45 -4.21
C GLU A 200 6.27 6.13 -4.34
N ASN A 201 6.73 5.01 -3.77
CA ASN A 201 8.17 4.69 -3.62
C ASN A 201 8.61 3.43 -4.41
N LEU A 202 7.87 3.03 -5.43
CA LEU A 202 8.21 1.87 -6.27
C LEU A 202 9.64 1.95 -6.83
N GLY A 203 10.56 1.17 -6.28
CA GLY A 203 11.89 0.96 -6.82
C GLY A 203 13.04 1.03 -5.82
N HIS A 204 12.83 1.45 -4.58
CA HIS A 204 13.93 1.69 -3.63
C HIS A 204 13.93 0.84 -2.36
N LEU A 205 12.84 0.07 -2.07
CA LEU A 205 12.71 -0.66 -0.80
C LEU A 205 12.10 -2.05 -1.02
N ASP A 206 12.71 -3.06 -0.42
CA ASP A 206 12.05 -4.33 -0.13
C ASP A 206 11.10 -4.16 1.08
N ILE A 207 10.03 -3.40 0.85
CA ILE A 207 9.02 -3.08 1.88
C ILE A 207 8.44 -4.34 2.48
N MET A 208 8.20 -5.35 1.66
CA MET A 208 7.59 -6.59 2.09
C MET A 208 8.56 -7.43 2.94
N GLY A 209 9.84 -7.50 2.55
CA GLY A 209 10.87 -8.19 3.33
C GLY A 209 11.09 -7.58 4.70
N GLU A 210 11.18 -6.27 4.80
CA GLU A 210 11.30 -5.53 6.06
C GLU A 210 10.08 -5.76 6.97
N MET A 211 8.88 -5.68 6.43
CA MET A 211 7.64 -5.92 7.18
C MET A 211 7.54 -7.37 7.68
N TYR A 212 7.80 -8.35 6.82
CA TYR A 212 7.74 -9.76 7.22
C TYR A 212 8.78 -10.09 8.29
N SER A 213 9.98 -9.53 8.20
CA SER A 213 10.99 -9.71 9.23
C SER A 213 10.54 -9.16 10.59
N GLU A 214 9.75 -8.09 10.63
CA GLU A 214 9.20 -7.55 11.88
C GLU A 214 8.03 -8.41 12.42
N PHE A 215 7.16 -8.94 11.55
CA PHE A 215 6.04 -9.80 11.98
C PHE A 215 6.47 -11.15 12.51
N LEU A 216 7.61 -11.67 12.09
CA LEU A 216 8.15 -12.97 12.55
C LEU A 216 8.91 -12.89 13.87
N LYS A 217 9.15 -11.69 14.42
CA LYS A 217 9.89 -11.52 15.67
C LYS A 217 9.08 -11.81 16.94
N TYR A 218 7.74 -12.00 16.87
CA TYR A 218 6.87 -12.14 18.04
C TYR A 218 5.89 -13.30 17.92
#